data_4bbc8fb1da2b04303aa01402554b032e
#
_entry.id   4bbc8fb1da2b04303aa01402554b032e
#
_cell.length_a   1.000
_cell.length_b   1.000
_cell.length_c   1.000
_cell.angle_alpha   90.00
_cell.angle_beta   90.00
_cell.angle_gamma   90.00
#
_symmetry.space_group_name_H-M   'P 1'
#
loop_
_entity.id
_entity.type
_entity.pdbx_description
1 polymer ?
#
loop_
_entity_poly.entity_id
_entity_poly.type
_entity_poly.pdbx_seq_one_letter_code
_entity_poly.pdbx_strand_id
1 'polypeptide(L)'
;RLAQEGIELPKPLVRVNGEAMIDRLIRIFRKNGAEAIYIITNNLTPLTQKHLLQLQAMDERIHLVVKTTPSSMHSFYELRKLMGNGKFCLTTVDTIFREDEFEQYIHTWEQSQEDGLMAVTDYIDDEKPLYIATNNDLSITGFLDDEPQHFISGGIYGLNESSYSVIDKCIAEGQSRMRNFQRQLIKEGLRLKAYPFSKILDVDHACDIEK
;
A
#
# COMPACT_ATOMS: atom_id res chain seq x y z
N ARG A 1 -3.69 11.29 14.66
CA ARG A 1 -4.25 12.51 14.09
C ARG A 1 -5.78 12.47 14.12
N LEU A 2 -6.46 11.54 13.46
CA LEU A 2 -7.94 11.47 13.42
C LEU A 2 -8.62 11.48 14.82
N ALA A 3 -8.08 10.72 15.78
CA ALA A 3 -8.61 10.70 17.15
C ALA A 3 -8.51 12.07 17.87
N GLN A 4 -7.48 12.85 17.57
CA GLN A 4 -7.32 14.21 18.10
C GLN A 4 -8.29 15.21 17.49
N GLU A 5 -8.85 14.88 16.31
CA GLU A 5 -9.82 15.67 15.57
C GLU A 5 -11.27 15.19 15.78
N GLY A 6 -11.50 14.35 16.81
CA GLY A 6 -12.83 13.91 17.25
C GLY A 6 -13.35 12.64 16.56
N ILE A 7 -12.53 11.97 15.77
CA ILE A 7 -12.89 10.68 15.16
C ILE A 7 -12.40 9.54 16.06
N GLU A 8 -13.32 8.98 16.84
CA GLU A 8 -13.00 7.93 17.81
C GLU A 8 -12.83 6.53 17.21
N LEU A 9 -13.34 6.30 15.99
CA LEU A 9 -13.21 5.00 15.33
C LEU A 9 -11.74 4.73 14.94
N PRO A 10 -11.28 3.47 15.05
CA PRO A 10 -10.02 3.05 14.47
C PRO A 10 -9.98 3.35 12.97
N LYS A 11 -8.86 3.79 12.46
CA LYS A 11 -8.69 4.24 11.07
C LYS A 11 -9.28 3.28 10.02
N PRO A 12 -9.09 1.94 10.10
CA PRO A 12 -9.70 1.02 9.13
C PRO A 12 -11.23 1.02 9.10
N LEU A 13 -11.88 1.42 10.20
CA LEU A 13 -13.35 1.46 10.33
C LEU A 13 -13.94 2.85 10.05
N VAL A 14 -13.12 3.86 9.83
CA VAL A 14 -13.58 5.17 9.39
C VAL A 14 -14.25 5.05 8.04
N ARG A 15 -15.40 5.73 7.89
CA ARG A 15 -16.20 5.65 6.68
C ARG A 15 -15.87 6.78 5.72
N VAL A 16 -15.61 6.41 4.48
CA VAL A 16 -15.48 7.33 3.35
C VAL A 16 -16.64 7.01 2.40
N ASN A 17 -17.45 8.01 2.08
CA ASN A 17 -18.67 7.82 1.28
C ASN A 17 -19.62 6.71 1.82
N GLY A 18 -19.71 6.59 3.17
CA GLY A 18 -20.59 5.64 3.83
C GLY A 18 -20.06 4.22 3.95
N GLU A 19 -18.90 3.89 3.39
CA GLU A 19 -18.26 2.57 3.46
C GLU A 19 -16.99 2.63 4.32
N ALA A 20 -16.76 1.65 5.22
CA ALA A 20 -15.51 1.59 5.98
C ALA A 20 -14.32 1.40 5.05
N MET A 21 -13.20 2.09 5.30
CA MET A 21 -12.03 2.04 4.42
C MET A 21 -11.52 0.62 4.17
N ILE A 22 -11.53 -0.23 5.20
CA ILE A 22 -11.10 -1.63 5.02
C ILE A 22 -12.09 -2.43 4.17
N ASP A 23 -13.39 -2.24 4.33
CA ASP A 23 -14.41 -2.93 3.53
C ASP A 23 -14.33 -2.49 2.07
N ARG A 24 -14.14 -1.19 1.83
CA ARG A 24 -13.92 -0.62 0.50
C ARG A 24 -12.72 -1.28 -0.18
N LEU A 25 -11.58 -1.35 0.50
CA LEU A 25 -10.35 -1.90 -0.08
C LEU A 25 -10.49 -3.41 -0.38
N ILE A 26 -11.09 -4.18 0.52
CA ILE A 26 -11.38 -5.61 0.29
C ILE A 26 -12.30 -5.78 -0.92
N ARG A 27 -13.36 -4.97 -1.03
CA ARG A 27 -14.28 -5.00 -2.17
C ARG A 27 -13.56 -4.69 -3.48
N ILE A 28 -12.71 -3.68 -3.50
CA ILE A 28 -11.91 -3.32 -4.68
C ILE A 28 -10.96 -4.45 -5.07
N PHE A 29 -10.28 -5.06 -4.12
CA PHE A 29 -9.38 -6.19 -4.39
C PHE A 29 -10.13 -7.39 -4.96
N ARG A 30 -11.29 -7.73 -4.38
CA ARG A 30 -12.17 -8.80 -4.91
C ARG A 30 -12.62 -8.51 -6.34
N LYS A 31 -13.09 -7.30 -6.60
CA LYS A 31 -13.52 -6.86 -7.94
C LYS A 31 -12.41 -7.01 -8.97
N ASN A 32 -11.16 -6.81 -8.57
CA ASN A 32 -9.99 -6.92 -9.44
C ASN A 32 -9.31 -8.30 -9.39
N GLY A 33 -10.02 -9.34 -8.98
CA GLY A 33 -9.60 -10.72 -9.13
C GLY A 33 -8.61 -11.23 -8.09
N ALA A 34 -8.52 -10.59 -6.92
CA ALA A 34 -7.64 -11.08 -5.86
C ALA A 34 -8.03 -12.50 -5.42
N GLU A 35 -7.10 -13.43 -5.55
CA GLU A 35 -7.27 -14.83 -5.15
C GLU A 35 -7.12 -15.02 -3.63
N ALA A 36 -6.26 -14.20 -3.01
CA ALA A 36 -6.06 -14.14 -1.56
C ALA A 36 -5.83 -12.70 -1.12
N ILE A 37 -6.31 -12.35 0.06
CA ILE A 37 -6.17 -11.02 0.67
C ILE A 37 -5.55 -11.20 2.05
N TYR A 38 -4.32 -10.75 2.20
CA TYR A 38 -3.57 -10.81 3.45
C TYR A 38 -3.65 -9.47 4.15
N ILE A 39 -4.12 -9.48 5.39
CA ILE A 39 -4.34 -8.26 6.18
C ILE A 39 -3.55 -8.38 7.48
N ILE A 40 -2.81 -7.34 7.83
CA ILE A 40 -2.19 -7.22 9.14
C ILE A 40 -2.77 -6.01 9.88
N THR A 41 -3.13 -6.22 11.13
CA THR A 41 -3.57 -5.18 12.05
C THR A 41 -2.81 -5.29 13.38
N ASN A 42 -2.71 -4.17 14.10
CA ASN A 42 -2.04 -4.16 15.40
C ASN A 42 -2.91 -4.78 16.52
N ASN A 43 -2.30 -5.01 17.68
CA ASN A 43 -2.98 -5.57 18.86
C ASN A 43 -3.79 -4.51 19.63
N LEU A 44 -3.75 -3.25 19.22
CA LEU A 44 -4.27 -2.11 20.00
C LEU A 44 -5.71 -1.73 19.62
N THR A 45 -6.26 -2.35 18.57
CA THR A 45 -7.58 -1.99 18.02
C THR A 45 -8.56 -3.18 18.04
N PRO A 46 -9.17 -3.55 19.19
CA PRO A 46 -10.08 -4.70 19.31
C PRO A 46 -11.29 -4.63 18.37
N LEU A 47 -11.81 -3.43 18.09
CA LEU A 47 -12.93 -3.23 17.17
C LEU A 47 -12.54 -3.65 15.73
N THR A 48 -11.37 -3.24 15.28
CA THR A 48 -10.85 -3.64 13.96
C THR A 48 -10.63 -5.15 13.90
N GLN A 49 -10.03 -5.74 14.92
CA GLN A 49 -9.80 -7.18 14.99
C GLN A 49 -11.12 -7.97 14.91
N LYS A 50 -12.12 -7.57 15.71
CA LYS A 50 -13.45 -8.21 15.69
C LYS A 50 -14.08 -8.14 14.30
N HIS A 51 -14.04 -6.99 13.65
CA HIS A 51 -14.59 -6.80 12.31
C HIS A 51 -13.88 -7.69 11.28
N LEU A 52 -12.55 -7.70 11.29
CA LEU A 52 -11.76 -8.51 10.36
C LEU A 52 -11.93 -10.02 10.58
N LEU A 53 -12.06 -10.48 11.82
CA LEU A 53 -12.37 -11.89 12.13
C LEU A 53 -13.73 -12.31 11.58
N GLN A 54 -14.73 -11.42 11.63
CA GLN A 54 -16.03 -11.69 11.02
C GLN A 54 -15.92 -11.80 9.49
N LEU A 55 -15.18 -10.92 8.85
CA LEU A 55 -14.95 -10.98 7.40
C LEU A 55 -14.18 -12.24 6.99
N GLN A 56 -13.16 -12.64 7.74
CA GLN A 56 -12.41 -13.87 7.50
C GLN A 56 -13.30 -15.12 7.63
N ALA A 57 -14.21 -15.14 8.60
CA ALA A 57 -15.15 -16.25 8.76
C ALA A 57 -16.13 -16.38 7.58
N MET A 58 -16.37 -15.31 6.84
CA MET A 58 -17.30 -15.25 5.70
C MET A 58 -16.62 -15.42 4.34
N ASP A 59 -15.29 -15.25 4.27
CA ASP A 59 -14.53 -15.33 3.02
C ASP A 59 -13.16 -15.97 3.26
N GLU A 60 -13.00 -17.19 2.75
CA GLU A 60 -11.77 -17.99 2.87
C GLU A 60 -10.54 -17.36 2.21
N ARG A 61 -10.74 -16.37 1.33
CA ARG A 61 -9.63 -15.61 0.71
C ARG A 61 -8.96 -14.64 1.66
N ILE A 62 -9.60 -14.31 2.80
CA ILE A 62 -9.07 -13.37 3.79
C ILE A 62 -8.20 -14.09 4.81
N HIS A 63 -6.95 -13.66 4.92
CA HIS A 63 -5.96 -14.14 5.88
C HIS A 63 -5.54 -13.02 6.80
N LEU A 64 -5.89 -13.12 8.08
CA LEU A 64 -5.64 -12.09 9.09
C LEU A 64 -4.41 -12.40 9.92
N VAL A 65 -3.52 -11.42 10.07
CA VAL A 65 -2.43 -11.39 11.04
C VAL A 65 -2.70 -10.28 12.05
N VAL A 66 -2.66 -10.60 13.34
CA VAL A 66 -2.77 -9.61 14.43
C VAL A 66 -1.41 -9.47 15.09
N LYS A 67 -0.70 -8.42 14.75
CA LYS A 67 0.66 -8.15 15.26
C LYS A 67 0.99 -6.67 15.19
N THR A 68 1.44 -6.09 16.29
CA THR A 68 2.01 -4.74 16.29
C THR A 68 3.43 -4.79 15.75
N THR A 69 3.72 -3.97 14.78
CA THR A 69 5.02 -3.87 14.10
C THR A 69 5.58 -2.45 14.18
N PRO A 70 6.90 -2.25 14.10
CA PRO A 70 7.53 -0.93 14.18
C PRO A 70 7.19 0.01 13.02
N SER A 71 6.90 -0.54 11.83
CA SER A 71 6.58 0.24 10.63
C SER A 71 5.83 -0.60 9.60
N SER A 72 5.27 0.05 8.56
CA SER A 72 4.62 -0.63 7.43
C SER A 72 5.54 -1.60 6.69
N MET A 73 6.84 -1.31 6.63
CA MET A 73 7.83 -2.23 6.08
C MET A 73 7.89 -3.55 6.88
N HIS A 74 7.89 -3.47 8.21
CA HIS A 74 7.85 -4.65 9.08
C HIS A 74 6.51 -5.39 8.97
N SER A 75 5.41 -4.67 8.76
CA SER A 75 4.10 -5.28 8.47
C SER A 75 4.13 -6.10 7.19
N PHE A 76 4.70 -5.58 6.13
CA PHE A 76 4.90 -6.33 4.89
C PHE A 76 5.80 -7.56 5.10
N TYR A 77 6.89 -7.43 5.84
CA TYR A 77 7.75 -8.55 6.19
C TYR A 77 7.00 -9.69 6.90
N GLU A 78 6.07 -9.37 7.78
CA GLU A 78 5.24 -10.39 8.43
C GLU A 78 4.24 -11.04 7.45
N LEU A 79 3.57 -10.24 6.62
CA LEU A 79 2.62 -10.75 5.64
C LEU A 79 3.28 -11.65 4.60
N ARG A 80 4.47 -11.30 4.12
CA ARG A 80 5.16 -12.06 3.07
C ARG A 80 5.44 -13.51 3.48
N LYS A 81 5.54 -13.81 4.77
CA LYS A 81 5.74 -15.18 5.30
C LYS A 81 4.57 -16.12 4.99
N LEU A 82 3.39 -15.55 4.75
CA LEU A 82 2.17 -16.28 4.42
C LEU A 82 1.87 -16.27 2.92
N MET A 83 2.46 -15.33 2.19
CA MET A 83 2.21 -15.14 0.76
C MET A 83 3.00 -16.16 -0.06
N GLY A 84 2.37 -16.66 -1.12
CA GLY A 84 3.02 -17.50 -2.12
C GLY A 84 3.88 -16.69 -3.11
N ASN A 85 4.36 -17.37 -4.14
CA ASN A 85 5.05 -16.75 -5.25
C ASN A 85 4.04 -16.13 -6.22
N GLY A 86 4.51 -15.20 -7.04
CA GLY A 86 3.72 -14.51 -8.05
C GLY A 86 3.56 -13.03 -7.76
N LYS A 87 2.72 -12.40 -8.56
CA LYS A 87 2.43 -10.97 -8.45
C LYS A 87 1.43 -10.68 -7.34
N PHE A 88 1.62 -9.55 -6.68
CA PHE A 88 0.69 -9.05 -5.67
C PHE A 88 0.62 -7.52 -5.71
N CYS A 89 -0.40 -6.98 -5.04
CA CYS A 89 -0.55 -5.55 -4.79
C CYS A 89 -0.51 -5.31 -3.28
N LEU A 90 0.32 -4.37 -2.86
CA LEU A 90 0.50 -3.97 -1.45
C LEU A 90 0.08 -2.52 -1.28
N THR A 91 -0.73 -2.23 -0.28
CA THR A 91 -1.10 -0.86 0.09
C THR A 91 -1.49 -0.77 1.56
N THR A 92 -1.62 0.46 2.07
CA THR A 92 -2.20 0.74 3.38
C THR A 92 -3.71 1.01 3.25
N VAL A 93 -4.45 0.85 4.35
CA VAL A 93 -5.92 0.92 4.34
C VAL A 93 -6.45 2.34 4.08
N ASP A 94 -5.66 3.34 4.37
CA ASP A 94 -6.01 4.76 4.31
C ASP A 94 -5.76 5.41 2.94
N THR A 95 -5.21 4.66 2.00
CA THR A 95 -4.95 5.15 0.65
C THR A 95 -6.23 5.17 -0.17
N ILE A 96 -6.64 6.35 -0.63
CA ILE A 96 -7.86 6.59 -1.42
C ILE A 96 -7.48 6.96 -2.85
N PHE A 97 -8.14 6.34 -3.80
CA PHE A 97 -7.90 6.47 -5.23
C PHE A 97 -9.18 6.20 -6.02
N ARG A 98 -9.18 6.54 -7.31
CA ARG A 98 -10.27 6.20 -8.23
C ARG A 98 -10.25 4.71 -8.57
N GLU A 99 -11.42 4.07 -8.46
CA GLU A 99 -11.53 2.62 -8.67
C GLU A 99 -11.30 2.22 -10.13
N ASP A 100 -11.70 3.07 -11.09
CA ASP A 100 -11.48 2.84 -12.52
C ASP A 100 -9.99 2.90 -12.90
N GLU A 101 -9.24 3.82 -12.30
CA GLU A 101 -7.78 3.89 -12.47
C GLU A 101 -7.07 2.70 -11.84
N PHE A 102 -7.55 2.25 -10.68
CA PHE A 102 -7.00 1.06 -10.02
C PHE A 102 -7.24 -0.22 -10.84
N GLU A 103 -8.40 -0.38 -11.44
CA GLU A 103 -8.71 -1.50 -12.34
C GLU A 103 -7.72 -1.57 -13.51
N GLN A 104 -7.47 -0.43 -14.16
CA GLN A 104 -6.49 -0.32 -15.24
C GLN A 104 -5.05 -0.58 -14.76
N TYR A 105 -4.71 -0.08 -13.57
CA TYR A 105 -3.41 -0.34 -12.93
C TYR A 105 -3.18 -1.83 -12.69
N ILE A 106 -4.14 -2.55 -12.12
CA ILE A 106 -4.03 -3.99 -11.87
C ILE A 106 -3.90 -4.75 -13.21
N HIS A 107 -4.72 -4.41 -14.21
CA HIS A 107 -4.62 -5.03 -15.54
C HIS A 107 -3.24 -4.82 -16.17
N THR A 108 -2.69 -3.60 -16.06
CA THR A 108 -1.34 -3.29 -16.54
C THR A 108 -0.30 -4.09 -15.77
N TRP A 109 -0.44 -4.19 -14.44
CA TRP A 109 0.48 -4.95 -13.61
C TRP A 109 0.48 -6.45 -13.95
N GLU A 110 -0.68 -7.04 -14.14
CA GLU A 110 -0.80 -8.46 -14.53
C GLU A 110 -0.03 -8.78 -15.81
N GLN A 111 -0.02 -7.86 -16.77
CA GLN A 111 0.67 -8.03 -18.06
C GLN A 111 2.14 -7.57 -18.06
N SER A 112 2.57 -6.83 -17.06
CA SER A 112 3.90 -6.24 -16.97
C SER A 112 4.99 -7.32 -16.87
N GLN A 113 6.14 -7.06 -17.47
CA GLN A 113 7.37 -7.86 -17.31
C GLN A 113 8.36 -7.23 -16.32
N GLU A 114 7.98 -6.14 -15.69
CA GLU A 114 8.78 -5.47 -14.67
C GLU A 114 8.72 -6.22 -13.33
N ASP A 115 9.68 -5.97 -12.44
CA ASP A 115 9.69 -6.52 -11.09
C ASP A 115 8.73 -5.78 -10.15
N GLY A 116 8.35 -4.56 -10.52
CA GLY A 116 7.35 -3.78 -9.82
C GLY A 116 6.71 -2.70 -10.68
N LEU A 117 5.44 -2.40 -10.34
CA LEU A 117 4.66 -1.28 -10.89
C LEU A 117 4.18 -0.43 -9.73
N MET A 118 4.71 0.78 -9.61
CA MET A 118 4.49 1.66 -8.47
C MET A 118 3.50 2.75 -8.86
N ALA A 119 2.37 2.84 -8.14
CA ALA A 119 1.44 3.94 -8.32
C ALA A 119 2.08 5.27 -7.90
N VAL A 120 1.96 6.25 -8.76
CA VAL A 120 2.46 7.61 -8.54
C VAL A 120 1.37 8.63 -8.86
N THR A 121 1.51 9.83 -8.34
CA THR A 121 0.60 10.95 -8.64
C THR A 121 1.37 12.27 -8.65
N ASP A 122 0.87 13.24 -9.40
CA ASP A 122 1.33 14.63 -9.35
C ASP A 122 0.49 15.49 -8.38
N TYR A 123 -0.55 14.90 -7.78
CA TYR A 123 -1.34 15.53 -6.72
C TYR A 123 -0.59 15.44 -5.39
N ILE A 124 -0.03 16.57 -4.94
CA ILE A 124 0.80 16.65 -3.73
C ILE A 124 -0.02 17.27 -2.60
N ASP A 125 -0.45 16.44 -1.65
CA ASP A 125 -1.16 16.84 -0.43
C ASP A 125 -0.47 16.27 0.85
N ASP A 126 0.78 15.82 0.72
CA ASP A 126 1.58 15.26 1.81
C ASP A 126 2.62 16.30 2.28
N GLU A 127 2.77 16.44 3.62
CA GLU A 127 3.78 17.32 4.22
C GLU A 127 5.23 16.85 3.96
N LYS A 128 5.42 15.55 3.73
CA LYS A 128 6.72 14.92 3.49
C LYS A 128 6.64 13.87 2.38
N PRO A 129 6.34 14.28 1.16
CA PRO A 129 6.18 13.36 0.05
C PRO A 129 7.49 12.60 -0.24
N LEU A 130 7.36 11.39 -0.76
CA LEU A 130 8.48 10.67 -1.36
C LEU A 130 8.46 10.95 -2.87
N TYR A 131 9.40 11.72 -3.34
CA TYR A 131 9.51 12.06 -4.76
C TYR A 131 10.06 10.90 -5.57
N ILE A 132 9.52 10.72 -6.76
CA ILE A 132 9.86 9.63 -7.67
C ILE A 132 10.56 10.20 -8.90
N ALA A 133 11.83 9.88 -9.08
CA ALA A 133 12.57 10.19 -10.30
C ALA A 133 12.33 9.11 -11.35
N THR A 134 12.01 9.51 -12.58
CA THR A 134 11.74 8.59 -13.69
C THR A 134 12.47 9.02 -14.97
N ASN A 135 12.70 8.05 -15.84
CA ASN A 135 13.03 8.29 -17.23
C ASN A 135 11.76 8.65 -18.04
N ASN A 136 11.95 8.97 -19.32
CA ASN A 136 10.85 9.31 -20.23
C ASN A 136 9.85 8.16 -20.45
N ASP A 137 10.29 6.90 -20.28
CA ASP A 137 9.46 5.71 -20.37
C ASP A 137 8.82 5.29 -19.04
N LEU A 138 8.88 6.17 -18.04
CA LEU A 138 8.39 5.96 -16.66
C LEU A 138 9.16 4.90 -15.86
N SER A 139 10.31 4.43 -16.33
CA SER A 139 11.20 3.62 -15.48
C SER A 139 11.70 4.43 -14.30
N ILE A 140 11.57 3.89 -13.10
CA ILE A 140 11.94 4.59 -11.86
C ILE A 140 13.46 4.51 -11.68
N THR A 141 14.09 5.67 -11.48
CA THR A 141 15.54 5.80 -11.29
C THR A 141 15.92 6.17 -9.87
N GLY A 142 14.99 6.66 -9.06
CA GLY A 142 15.27 7.02 -7.67
C GLY A 142 14.03 7.38 -6.86
N PHE A 143 14.22 7.33 -5.54
CA PHE A 143 13.25 7.76 -4.53
C PHE A 143 13.91 8.80 -3.62
N LEU A 144 13.41 10.03 -3.64
CA LEU A 144 14.07 11.21 -3.09
C LEU A 144 13.21 11.86 -2.00
N ASP A 145 13.84 12.30 -0.90
CA ASP A 145 13.12 12.96 0.20
C ASP A 145 12.95 14.47 -0.02
N ASP A 146 14.00 15.14 -0.50
CA ASP A 146 14.10 16.60 -0.50
C ASP A 146 14.29 17.22 -1.89
N GLU A 147 14.29 16.40 -2.94
CA GLU A 147 14.47 16.85 -4.33
C GLU A 147 13.15 16.74 -5.09
N PRO A 148 12.37 17.82 -5.25
CA PRO A 148 11.09 17.80 -5.95
C PRO A 148 11.19 17.20 -7.35
N GLN A 149 10.27 16.27 -7.64
CA GLN A 149 10.07 15.66 -8.93
C GLN A 149 8.62 15.86 -9.38
N HIS A 150 8.31 15.50 -10.62
CA HIS A 150 6.95 15.59 -11.14
C HIS A 150 5.99 14.68 -10.37
N PHE A 151 6.44 13.51 -9.96
CA PHE A 151 5.63 12.53 -9.26
C PHE A 151 6.06 12.31 -7.81
N ILE A 152 5.07 11.94 -6.98
CA ILE A 152 5.28 11.39 -5.64
C ILE A 152 4.75 9.97 -5.56
N SER A 153 5.23 9.20 -4.58
CA SER A 153 4.70 7.86 -4.29
C SER A 153 3.23 7.92 -3.89
N GLY A 154 2.41 7.08 -4.52
CA GLY A 154 0.99 6.94 -4.19
C GLY A 154 0.70 5.89 -3.12
N GLY A 155 1.70 5.18 -2.60
CA GLY A 155 1.50 4.18 -1.55
C GLY A 155 0.81 2.89 -2.00
N ILE A 156 0.78 2.63 -3.30
CA ILE A 156 0.28 1.38 -3.90
C ILE A 156 1.42 0.75 -4.68
N TYR A 157 1.74 -0.50 -4.37
CA TYR A 157 2.90 -1.20 -4.90
C TYR A 157 2.49 -2.51 -5.56
N GLY A 158 2.63 -2.63 -6.87
CA GLY A 158 2.62 -3.90 -7.58
C GLY A 158 4.02 -4.50 -7.50
N LEU A 159 4.17 -5.66 -6.90
CA LEU A 159 5.44 -6.35 -6.71
C LEU A 159 5.27 -7.85 -6.99
N ASN A 160 6.37 -8.57 -7.03
CA ASN A 160 6.40 -10.03 -7.14
C ASN A 160 7.35 -10.63 -6.10
N GLU A 161 7.53 -11.94 -6.12
CA GLU A 161 8.38 -12.66 -5.18
C GLU A 161 9.85 -12.22 -5.19
N SER A 162 10.35 -11.57 -6.22
CA SER A 162 11.73 -11.03 -6.23
C SER A 162 11.95 -9.95 -5.17
N SER A 163 10.86 -9.31 -4.70
CA SER A 163 10.91 -8.34 -3.61
C SER A 163 11.13 -8.98 -2.23
N TYR A 164 10.90 -10.29 -2.08
CA TYR A 164 10.99 -10.96 -0.77
C TYR A 164 12.41 -11.00 -0.22
N SER A 165 13.40 -11.30 -1.03
CA SER A 165 14.80 -11.24 -0.61
C SER A 165 15.25 -9.83 -0.23
N VAL A 166 14.67 -8.82 -0.88
CA VAL A 166 14.98 -7.41 -0.61
C VAL A 166 14.44 -6.99 0.75
N ILE A 167 13.18 -7.33 1.06
CA ILE A 167 12.62 -7.01 2.39
C ILE A 167 13.35 -7.76 3.50
N ASP A 168 13.74 -9.02 3.28
CA ASP A 168 14.54 -9.79 4.23
C ASP A 168 15.87 -9.11 4.54
N LYS A 169 16.55 -8.62 3.51
CA LYS A 169 17.80 -7.87 3.64
C LYS A 169 17.59 -6.57 4.42
N CYS A 170 16.55 -5.79 4.11
CA CYS A 170 16.22 -4.57 4.85
C CYS A 170 16.05 -4.84 6.36
N ILE A 171 15.32 -5.89 6.70
CA ILE A 171 15.12 -6.29 8.10
C ILE A 171 16.43 -6.71 8.76
N ALA A 172 17.23 -7.54 8.09
CA ALA A 172 18.52 -7.99 8.59
C ALA A 172 19.53 -6.84 8.85
N GLU A 173 19.46 -5.79 8.02
CA GLU A 173 20.27 -4.58 8.15
C GLU A 173 19.69 -3.55 9.15
N GLY A 174 18.57 -3.86 9.81
CA GLY A 174 17.93 -2.96 10.77
C GLY A 174 17.28 -1.73 10.14
N GLN A 175 16.98 -1.77 8.85
CA GLN A 175 16.27 -0.69 8.17
C GLN A 175 14.81 -0.62 8.63
N SER A 176 14.21 0.55 8.48
CA SER A 176 12.82 0.84 8.81
C SER A 176 12.23 1.77 7.76
N ARG A 177 10.90 1.86 7.71
CA ARG A 177 10.10 2.67 6.79
C ARG A 177 10.05 2.13 5.36
N MET A 178 8.88 2.21 4.75
CA MET A 178 8.62 1.73 3.40
C MET A 178 9.49 2.44 2.33
N ARG A 179 9.79 3.72 2.50
CA ARG A 179 10.65 4.46 1.56
C ARG A 179 12.08 3.89 1.45
N ASN A 180 12.61 3.34 2.54
CA ASN A 180 13.93 2.70 2.51
C ASN A 180 13.88 1.34 1.79
N PHE A 181 12.80 0.59 1.97
CA PHE A 181 12.55 -0.63 1.19
C PHE A 181 12.46 -0.33 -0.31
N GLN A 182 11.74 0.71 -0.71
CA GLN A 182 11.64 1.12 -2.13
C GLN A 182 13.02 1.47 -2.71
N ARG A 183 13.85 2.20 -1.98
CA ARG A 183 15.24 2.49 -2.39
C ARG A 183 16.07 1.22 -2.54
N GLN A 184 15.90 0.27 -1.63
CA GLN A 184 16.63 -0.99 -1.67
C GLN A 184 16.23 -1.83 -2.89
N LEU A 185 14.96 -1.81 -3.32
CA LEU A 185 14.53 -2.50 -4.54
C LEU A 185 15.36 -2.09 -5.75
N ILE A 186 15.56 -0.79 -5.96
CA ILE A 186 16.41 -0.29 -7.06
C ILE A 186 17.87 -0.66 -6.85
N LYS A 187 18.38 -0.54 -5.63
CA LYS A 187 19.78 -0.87 -5.29
C LYS A 187 20.10 -2.33 -5.56
N GLU A 188 19.14 -3.23 -5.38
CA GLU A 188 19.27 -4.66 -5.69
C GLU A 188 19.03 -4.97 -7.18
N GLY A 189 18.80 -3.96 -8.01
CA GLY A 189 18.68 -4.10 -9.46
C GLY A 189 17.29 -4.49 -9.96
N LEU A 190 16.24 -4.41 -9.12
CA LEU A 190 14.87 -4.63 -9.57
C LEU A 190 14.42 -3.51 -10.51
N ARG A 191 13.73 -3.91 -11.57
CA ARG A 191 13.16 -2.99 -12.55
C ARG A 191 11.78 -2.55 -12.08
N LEU A 192 11.65 -1.26 -11.75
CA LEU A 192 10.41 -0.65 -11.29
C LEU A 192 9.91 0.37 -12.30
N LYS A 193 8.62 0.37 -12.57
CA LYS A 193 7.97 1.34 -13.44
C LYS A 193 6.93 2.15 -12.67
N ALA A 194 6.83 3.43 -12.96
CA ALA A 194 5.79 4.30 -12.40
C ALA A 194 4.50 4.14 -13.20
N TYR A 195 3.36 4.14 -12.49
CA TYR A 195 2.04 4.17 -13.10
C TYR A 195 1.26 5.38 -12.55
N PRO A 196 1.01 6.41 -13.37
CA PRO A 196 0.35 7.63 -12.91
C PRO A 196 -1.14 7.43 -12.64
N PHE A 197 -1.58 7.88 -11.45
CA PHE A 197 -2.98 8.11 -11.08
C PHE A 197 -3.24 9.60 -11.07
N SER A 198 -4.46 10.01 -11.43
CA SER A 198 -4.86 11.41 -11.40
C SER A 198 -4.85 11.99 -9.99
N LYS A 199 -5.22 11.19 -9.00
CA LYS A 199 -5.22 11.57 -7.58
C LYS A 199 -5.10 10.34 -6.70
N ILE A 200 -4.16 10.39 -5.77
CA ILE A 200 -4.07 9.48 -4.63
C ILE A 200 -3.85 10.33 -3.39
N LEU A 201 -4.57 10.03 -2.33
CA LEU A 201 -4.39 10.69 -1.03
C LEU A 201 -4.51 9.68 0.10
N ASP A 202 -3.87 10.00 1.22
CA ASP A 202 -4.00 9.25 2.46
C ASP A 202 -4.93 10.00 3.42
N VAL A 203 -5.86 9.28 4.04
CA VAL A 203 -6.79 9.85 5.03
C VAL A 203 -6.09 9.98 6.37
N ASP A 204 -5.43 11.10 6.60
CA ASP A 204 -4.71 11.41 7.84
C ASP A 204 -5.47 12.39 8.74
N HIS A 205 -6.33 13.22 8.18
CA HIS A 205 -7.12 14.24 8.84
C HIS A 205 -8.61 14.08 8.57
N ALA A 206 -9.46 14.65 9.45
CA ALA A 206 -10.92 14.60 9.29
C ALA A 206 -11.38 15.24 7.97
N CYS A 207 -10.71 16.29 7.51
CA CYS A 207 -11.02 16.95 6.24
C CYS A 207 -10.72 16.09 5.01
N ASP A 208 -9.88 15.07 5.12
CA ASP A 208 -9.57 14.16 4.00
C ASP A 208 -10.75 13.22 3.69
N ILE A 209 -11.63 13.00 4.67
CA ILE A 209 -12.83 12.16 4.50
C ILE A 209 -13.82 12.77 3.50
N GLU A 210 -13.80 14.09 3.35
CA GLU A 210 -14.70 14.86 2.49
C GLU A 210 -14.10 15.16 1.09
N LYS A 211 -12.83 14.83 0.87
CA LYS A 211 -12.10 15.06 -0.40
C LYS A 211 -12.33 13.93 -1.40
#